data_727c6ea4a0d24a3bdf65aca043b32af2
#
_entry.id   727c6ea4a0d24a3bdf65aca043b32af2
#
_cell.length_a   1.000
_cell.length_b   1.000
_cell.length_c   1.000
_cell.angle_alpha   90.00
_cell.angle_beta   90.00
_cell.angle_gamma   90.00
#
_symmetry.space_group_name_H-M   'P 1'
#
loop_
_entity.id
_entity.type
_entity.pdbx_description
1 polymer ?
#
loop_
_entity_poly.entity_id
_entity_poly.type
_entity_poly.pdbx_seq_one_letter_code
_entity_poly.pdbx_strand_id
1 'polypeptide(L)'
;MNLSDAVNEQTRQKLFVSLAGKPGTTGTTFYNKLFDYHNIDAEYVACSCVDLAQDIDLARNTCSGISVTMPFKIEVNEYIDDWICEPGPVNTIKVEQGLLLGYNCDLLGLDDSIRDLIDNKSVVILGDGAMSKNVIDLCKKYNAGFKQFSRKLGNWDLRHQPCDVLVNCTSIGMSVSDCPVESIDFAKAVVDCVIGRTKLFSTAKQAGILIVSGAEIYLSQFKHQFKVYTGIDADQDEVDHLAKKVFSYV
;
A
#
# COMPACT_ATOMS: atom_id res chain seq x y z
N MET A 1 -11.36 -4.68 16.61
CA MET A 1 -11.55 -3.46 17.44
C MET A 1 -12.08 -2.36 16.53
N ASN A 2 -13.01 -1.55 16.98
CA ASN A 2 -13.41 -0.32 16.29
C ASN A 2 -12.57 0.87 16.79
N LEU A 3 -12.70 2.04 16.17
CA LEU A 3 -11.90 3.21 16.56
C LEU A 3 -12.24 3.73 17.96
N SER A 4 -13.51 3.73 18.33
CA SER A 4 -13.94 4.20 19.67
C SER A 4 -13.34 3.34 20.79
N ASP A 5 -13.26 2.02 20.59
CA ASP A 5 -12.59 1.12 21.53
C ASP A 5 -11.09 1.44 21.62
N ALA A 6 -10.41 1.64 20.46
CA ALA A 6 -8.99 1.97 20.43
C ALA A 6 -8.67 3.28 21.16
N VAL A 7 -9.52 4.30 21.03
CA VAL A 7 -9.38 5.58 21.76
C VAL A 7 -9.57 5.38 23.28
N ASN A 8 -10.55 4.59 23.69
CA ASN A 8 -10.82 4.34 25.11
C ASN A 8 -9.74 3.47 25.77
N GLU A 9 -9.10 2.59 25.02
CA GLU A 9 -8.06 1.68 25.53
C GLU A 9 -6.64 2.23 25.35
N GLN A 10 -6.48 3.46 24.80
CA GLN A 10 -5.19 4.08 24.55
C GLN A 10 -4.34 4.16 25.83
N THR A 11 -3.09 3.69 25.72
CA THR A 11 -2.13 3.66 26.85
C THR A 11 -0.91 4.54 26.62
N ARG A 12 -0.66 4.98 25.40
CA ARG A 12 0.47 5.82 25.00
C ARG A 12 0.03 7.25 24.70
N GLN A 13 1.00 8.19 24.70
CA GLN A 13 0.71 9.61 24.46
C GLN A 13 0.09 9.87 23.08
N LYS A 14 0.54 9.14 22.05
CA LYS A 14 0.07 9.32 20.68
C LYS A 14 -0.63 8.05 20.18
N LEU A 15 -1.77 8.24 19.53
CA LEU A 15 -2.50 7.17 18.87
C LEU A 15 -2.40 7.31 17.36
N PHE A 16 -1.96 6.26 16.69
CA PHE A 16 -2.05 6.08 15.24
C PHE A 16 -2.97 4.92 14.93
N VAL A 17 -3.76 5.03 13.88
CA VAL A 17 -4.73 3.99 13.55
C VAL A 17 -4.70 3.61 12.08
N SER A 18 -5.09 2.37 11.77
CA SER A 18 -5.42 1.96 10.41
C SER A 18 -6.92 1.79 10.28
N LEU A 19 -7.56 2.52 9.38
CA LEU A 19 -8.98 2.36 9.06
C LEU A 19 -9.14 1.48 7.83
N ALA A 20 -9.86 0.39 7.99
CA ALA A 20 -10.09 -0.62 6.95
C ALA A 20 -11.46 -1.27 7.10
N GLY A 21 -12.05 -1.74 6.00
CA GLY A 21 -13.22 -2.62 6.08
C GLY A 21 -12.90 -3.97 6.76
N LYS A 22 -11.68 -4.47 6.53
CA LYS A 22 -11.12 -5.67 7.19
C LYS A 22 -9.66 -5.40 7.54
N PRO A 23 -9.35 -4.95 8.77
CA PRO A 23 -8.00 -4.60 9.16
C PRO A 23 -7.08 -5.80 9.24
N GLY A 24 -5.86 -5.64 8.75
CA GLY A 24 -4.75 -6.58 8.95
C GLY A 24 -3.87 -6.17 10.14
N THR A 25 -2.99 -7.06 10.58
CA THR A 25 -2.11 -6.83 11.73
C THR A 25 -0.66 -6.46 11.38
N THR A 26 -0.30 -6.48 10.10
CA THR A 26 1.08 -6.20 9.63
C THR A 26 1.53 -4.81 10.07
N GLY A 27 0.71 -3.78 9.83
CA GLY A 27 1.01 -2.41 10.26
C GLY A 27 1.21 -2.31 11.79
N THR A 28 0.31 -2.90 12.58
CA THR A 28 0.42 -2.91 14.04
C THR A 28 1.77 -3.46 14.50
N THR A 29 2.23 -4.55 13.89
CA THR A 29 3.53 -5.17 14.24
C THR A 29 4.69 -4.23 13.92
N PHE A 30 4.74 -3.66 12.70
CA PHE A 30 5.84 -2.80 12.28
C PHE A 30 5.89 -1.49 13.06
N TYR A 31 4.76 -0.77 13.16
CA TYR A 31 4.74 0.54 13.82
C TYR A 31 5.08 0.44 15.30
N ASN A 32 4.45 -0.46 16.05
CA ASN A 32 4.68 -0.54 17.49
C ASN A 32 6.13 -0.94 17.79
N LYS A 33 6.72 -1.85 17.02
CA LYS A 33 8.14 -2.20 17.16
C LYS A 33 9.07 -1.03 16.88
N LEU A 34 8.82 -0.26 15.83
CA LEU A 34 9.65 0.90 15.51
C LEU A 34 9.41 2.07 16.46
N PHE A 35 8.19 2.27 16.97
CA PHE A 35 7.95 3.25 18.03
C PHE A 35 8.77 2.91 19.28
N ASP A 36 8.77 1.66 19.72
CA ASP A 36 9.59 1.21 20.85
C ASP A 36 11.10 1.38 20.57
N TYR A 37 11.57 0.97 19.38
CA TYR A 37 12.96 1.10 18.97
C TYR A 37 13.48 2.56 18.98
N HIS A 38 12.66 3.48 18.47
CA HIS A 38 12.98 4.91 18.43
C HIS A 38 12.57 5.67 19.71
N ASN A 39 12.10 4.98 20.77
CA ASN A 39 11.62 5.56 22.02
C ASN A 39 10.50 6.60 21.80
N ILE A 40 9.59 6.32 20.86
CA ILE A 40 8.41 7.16 20.59
C ILE A 40 7.26 6.66 21.45
N ASP A 41 6.71 7.52 22.31
CA ASP A 41 5.55 7.18 23.14
C ASP A 41 4.26 7.23 22.31
N ALA A 42 4.09 6.19 21.51
CA ALA A 42 2.98 6.04 20.57
C ALA A 42 2.55 4.59 20.44
N GLU A 43 1.30 4.40 20.09
CA GLU A 43 0.76 3.10 19.71
C GLU A 43 0.04 3.16 18.36
N TYR A 44 0.06 2.04 17.65
CA TYR A 44 -0.63 1.88 16.38
C TYR A 44 -1.63 0.74 16.47
N VAL A 45 -2.88 1.02 16.16
CA VAL A 45 -4.01 0.09 16.28
C VAL A 45 -4.71 -0.09 14.94
N ALA A 46 -5.01 -1.34 14.58
CA ALA A 46 -5.79 -1.66 13.38
C ALA A 46 -7.29 -1.69 13.72
N CYS A 47 -8.06 -0.76 13.14
CA CYS A 47 -9.46 -0.55 13.41
C CYS A 47 -10.35 -0.93 12.21
N SER A 48 -11.42 -1.69 12.48
CA SER A 48 -12.49 -1.88 11.50
C SER A 48 -13.33 -0.61 11.40
N CYS A 49 -13.50 -0.12 10.18
CA CYS A 49 -14.29 1.05 9.86
C CYS A 49 -15.58 0.60 9.15
N VAL A 50 -16.71 1.08 9.65
CA VAL A 50 -18.05 0.82 9.07
C VAL A 50 -18.65 2.14 8.57
N ASP A 51 -18.41 3.23 9.28
CA ASP A 51 -18.83 4.60 8.94
C ASP A 51 -17.59 5.48 8.88
N LEU A 52 -17.13 5.78 7.66
CA LEU A 52 -15.91 6.54 7.46
C LEU A 52 -16.05 7.98 8.00
N ALA A 53 -17.20 8.61 7.83
CA ALA A 53 -17.42 9.98 8.28
C ALA A 53 -17.28 10.10 9.80
N GLN A 54 -17.93 9.19 10.53
CA GLN A 54 -17.87 9.16 11.98
C GLN A 54 -16.45 8.84 12.49
N ASP A 55 -15.79 7.87 11.87
CA ASP A 55 -14.43 7.47 12.27
C ASP A 55 -13.41 8.58 11.97
N ILE A 56 -13.52 9.29 10.86
CA ILE A 56 -12.65 10.41 10.53
C ILE A 56 -12.86 11.60 11.48
N ASP A 57 -14.11 11.93 11.81
CA ASP A 57 -14.40 13.00 12.77
C ASP A 57 -13.84 12.69 14.17
N LEU A 58 -13.97 11.45 14.63
CA LEU A 58 -13.37 11.00 15.88
C LEU A 58 -11.83 11.05 15.82
N ALA A 59 -11.24 10.51 14.73
CA ALA A 59 -9.79 10.45 14.58
C ALA A 59 -9.14 11.83 14.49
N ARG A 60 -9.80 12.80 13.86
CA ARG A 60 -9.37 14.22 13.78
C ARG A 60 -9.05 14.81 15.14
N ASN A 61 -9.80 14.39 16.18
CA ASN A 61 -9.71 14.94 17.52
C ASN A 61 -8.88 14.09 18.49
N THR A 62 -8.60 12.83 18.14
CA THR A 62 -8.00 11.86 19.07
C THR A 62 -6.73 11.20 18.55
N CYS A 63 -6.53 11.14 17.24
CA CYS A 63 -5.37 10.47 16.66
C CYS A 63 -4.29 11.46 16.23
N SER A 64 -3.04 10.98 16.16
CA SER A 64 -1.91 11.70 15.58
C SER A 64 -1.70 11.39 14.09
N GLY A 65 -2.26 10.29 13.61
CA GLY A 65 -2.24 9.93 12.21
C GLY A 65 -3.12 8.71 11.90
N ILE A 66 -3.50 8.60 10.63
CA ILE A 66 -4.46 7.62 10.16
C ILE A 66 -3.90 6.97 8.90
N SER A 67 -3.72 5.66 8.90
CA SER A 67 -3.54 4.87 7.68
C SER A 67 -4.90 4.50 7.12
N VAL A 68 -5.10 4.71 5.83
CA VAL A 68 -6.34 4.36 5.15
C VAL A 68 -6.10 3.25 4.14
N THR A 69 -6.90 2.20 4.21
CA THR A 69 -6.80 1.10 3.27
C THR A 69 -8.16 0.79 2.62
N MET A 70 -8.27 -0.35 1.95
CA MET A 70 -9.50 -0.71 1.25
C MET A 70 -10.73 -0.76 2.16
N PRO A 71 -11.88 -0.24 1.70
CA PRO A 71 -12.15 0.35 0.39
C PRO A 71 -11.97 1.89 0.33
N PHE A 72 -11.52 2.55 1.38
CA PHE A 72 -11.73 3.97 1.69
C PHE A 72 -10.72 4.95 1.06
N LYS A 73 -9.64 4.48 0.39
CA LYS A 73 -8.54 5.35 -0.12
C LYS A 73 -8.95 6.46 -1.08
N ILE A 74 -10.12 6.35 -1.72
CA ILE A 74 -10.67 7.39 -2.59
C ILE A 74 -11.71 8.22 -1.85
N GLU A 75 -12.61 7.56 -1.11
CA GLU A 75 -13.70 8.21 -0.38
C GLU A 75 -13.16 9.18 0.68
N VAL A 76 -12.06 8.83 1.35
CA VAL A 76 -11.44 9.66 2.39
C VAL A 76 -11.00 11.04 1.92
N ASN A 77 -10.85 11.23 0.60
CA ASN A 77 -10.47 12.51 0.01
C ASN A 77 -11.46 13.64 0.33
N GLU A 78 -12.72 13.32 0.57
CA GLU A 78 -13.76 14.29 0.93
C GLU A 78 -13.53 14.95 2.29
N TYR A 79 -12.66 14.36 3.13
CA TYR A 79 -12.36 14.82 4.49
C TYR A 79 -10.99 15.47 4.64
N ILE A 80 -10.15 15.46 3.59
CA ILE A 80 -8.81 16.02 3.62
C ILE A 80 -8.86 17.54 3.56
N ASP A 81 -8.20 18.19 4.53
CA ASP A 81 -8.15 19.66 4.60
C ASP A 81 -7.04 20.22 3.72
N ASP A 82 -5.90 19.53 3.62
CA ASP A 82 -4.79 19.95 2.76
C ASP A 82 -4.07 18.73 2.15
N TRP A 83 -3.64 18.90 0.90
CA TRP A 83 -2.97 17.87 0.12
C TRP A 83 -1.48 18.19 0.02
N ILE A 84 -0.67 17.30 0.56
CA ILE A 84 0.80 17.43 0.46
C ILE A 84 1.34 16.77 -0.83
N CYS A 85 0.45 16.20 -1.63
CA CYS A 85 0.75 15.60 -2.92
C CYS A 85 -0.38 15.90 -3.92
N GLU A 86 -0.20 15.53 -5.18
CA GLU A 86 -1.28 15.61 -6.19
C GLU A 86 -2.51 14.82 -5.72
N PRO A 87 -3.72 15.35 -5.92
CA PRO A 87 -4.96 14.67 -5.56
C PRO A 87 -5.05 13.26 -6.17
N GLY A 88 -5.31 12.27 -5.34
CA GLY A 88 -5.36 10.87 -5.76
C GLY A 88 -5.80 9.96 -4.60
N PRO A 89 -5.47 8.66 -4.64
CA PRO A 89 -5.72 7.79 -3.50
C PRO A 89 -4.92 8.24 -2.28
N VAL A 90 -5.59 8.48 -1.15
CA VAL A 90 -4.93 8.75 0.13
C VAL A 90 -4.84 7.45 0.92
N ASN A 91 -3.62 7.10 1.34
CA ASN A 91 -3.39 5.97 2.25
C ASN A 91 -2.84 6.42 3.61
N THR A 92 -2.44 7.68 3.74
CA THR A 92 -1.78 8.22 4.93
C THR A 92 -2.32 9.61 5.22
N ILE A 93 -2.76 9.84 6.43
CA ILE A 93 -3.22 11.14 6.92
C ILE A 93 -2.42 11.48 8.17
N LYS A 94 -1.77 12.62 8.19
CA LYS A 94 -1.20 13.19 9.40
C LYS A 94 -2.22 14.14 10.01
N VAL A 95 -2.44 14.03 11.31
CA VAL A 95 -3.32 14.95 12.04
C VAL A 95 -2.47 16.00 12.73
N GLU A 96 -2.61 17.27 12.32
CA GLU A 96 -1.90 18.38 12.92
C GLU A 96 -2.88 19.49 13.33
N GLN A 97 -3.00 19.74 14.61
CA GLN A 97 -3.91 20.78 15.16
C GLN A 97 -5.36 20.63 14.66
N GLY A 98 -5.83 19.41 14.51
CA GLY A 98 -7.16 19.10 14.01
C GLY A 98 -7.29 19.16 12.48
N LEU A 99 -6.22 19.50 11.73
CA LEU A 99 -6.20 19.43 10.27
C LEU A 99 -5.78 18.05 9.80
N LEU A 100 -6.42 17.56 8.75
CA LEU A 100 -6.12 16.28 8.10
C LEU A 100 -5.28 16.53 6.86
N LEU A 101 -3.98 16.24 6.96
CA LEU A 101 -3.02 16.38 5.87
C LEU A 101 -2.90 15.07 5.11
N GLY A 102 -3.31 15.05 3.84
CA GLY A 102 -3.36 13.85 3.01
C GLY A 102 -2.07 13.56 2.25
N TYR A 103 -1.64 12.30 2.27
CA TYR A 103 -0.46 11.79 1.56
C TYR A 103 -0.79 10.49 0.81
N ASN A 104 -0.08 10.25 -0.27
CA ASN A 104 -0.10 9.00 -1.01
C ASN A 104 1.26 8.27 -0.89
N CYS A 105 1.50 7.63 0.25
CA CYS A 105 2.73 6.86 0.46
C CYS A 105 2.77 5.56 -0.36
N ASP A 106 1.63 5.04 -0.84
CA ASP A 106 1.61 3.93 -1.79
C ASP A 106 2.29 4.30 -3.11
N LEU A 107 2.02 5.53 -3.61
CA LEU A 107 2.66 6.03 -4.83
C LEU A 107 4.17 6.17 -4.64
N LEU A 108 4.61 6.69 -3.50
CA LEU A 108 6.03 6.82 -3.18
C LEU A 108 6.73 5.46 -3.09
N GLY A 109 6.12 4.50 -2.40
CA GLY A 109 6.66 3.14 -2.28
C GLY A 109 6.72 2.40 -3.61
N LEU A 110 5.72 2.59 -4.47
CA LEU A 110 5.75 2.09 -5.84
C LEU A 110 6.86 2.76 -6.66
N ASP A 111 6.96 4.09 -6.62
CA ASP A 111 7.99 4.84 -7.34
C ASP A 111 9.38 4.31 -7.02
N ASP A 112 9.71 4.19 -5.74
CA ASP A 112 11.00 3.63 -5.32
C ASP A 112 11.24 2.19 -5.81
N SER A 113 10.17 1.39 -5.89
CA SER A 113 10.28 -0.04 -6.18
C SER A 113 10.31 -0.36 -7.67
N ILE A 114 9.65 0.45 -8.53
CA ILE A 114 9.42 0.06 -9.94
C ILE A 114 9.86 1.10 -10.98
N ARG A 115 10.29 2.31 -10.61
CA ARG A 115 10.64 3.36 -11.57
C ARG A 115 11.64 2.89 -12.64
N ASP A 116 12.71 2.21 -12.23
CA ASP A 116 13.74 1.74 -13.15
C ASP A 116 13.26 0.59 -14.06
N LEU A 117 12.22 -0.14 -13.62
CA LEU A 117 11.62 -1.21 -14.41
C LEU A 117 10.69 -0.68 -15.49
N ILE A 118 9.99 0.45 -15.24
CA ILE A 118 8.97 0.96 -16.15
C ILE A 118 9.46 2.10 -17.05
N ASP A 119 10.62 2.70 -16.78
CA ASP A 119 11.12 3.85 -17.54
C ASP A 119 11.25 3.52 -19.04
N ASN A 120 10.48 4.24 -19.88
CA ASN A 120 10.37 4.04 -21.32
C ASN A 120 10.01 2.60 -21.74
N LYS A 121 9.24 1.86 -20.93
CA LYS A 121 8.84 0.46 -21.16
C LYS A 121 7.37 0.32 -21.51
N SER A 122 7.00 -0.87 -21.99
CA SER A 122 5.61 -1.29 -22.16
C SER A 122 5.11 -2.00 -20.92
N VAL A 123 3.98 -1.53 -20.36
CA VAL A 123 3.42 -2.02 -19.11
C VAL A 123 2.02 -2.56 -19.32
N VAL A 124 1.75 -3.76 -18.84
CA VAL A 124 0.40 -4.31 -18.70
C VAL A 124 -0.03 -4.22 -17.25
N ILE A 125 -1.14 -3.54 -17.00
CA ILE A 125 -1.69 -3.30 -15.65
C ILE A 125 -2.97 -4.11 -15.49
N LEU A 126 -3.00 -4.98 -14.48
CA LEU A 126 -4.17 -5.77 -14.11
C LEU A 126 -4.87 -5.12 -12.92
N GLY A 127 -6.14 -4.76 -13.09
CA GLY A 127 -6.96 -4.12 -12.06
C GLY A 127 -7.34 -2.66 -12.39
N ASP A 128 -8.24 -2.08 -11.61
CA ASP A 128 -8.79 -0.73 -11.79
C ASP A 128 -9.02 0.02 -10.46
N GLY A 129 -8.37 -0.43 -9.39
CA GLY A 129 -8.42 0.17 -8.06
C GLY A 129 -7.39 1.29 -7.84
N ALA A 130 -7.23 1.71 -6.59
CA ALA A 130 -6.29 2.76 -6.18
C ALA A 130 -4.84 2.45 -6.60
N MET A 131 -4.40 1.20 -6.46
CA MET A 131 -3.04 0.80 -6.82
C MET A 131 -2.79 0.92 -8.33
N SER A 132 -3.74 0.53 -9.18
CA SER A 132 -3.61 0.71 -10.64
C SER A 132 -3.59 2.18 -11.06
N LYS A 133 -4.28 3.08 -10.36
CA LYS A 133 -4.16 4.52 -10.60
C LYS A 133 -2.74 5.01 -10.33
N ASN A 134 -2.14 4.61 -9.20
CA ASN A 134 -0.75 4.94 -8.89
C ASN A 134 0.23 4.45 -9.97
N VAL A 135 0.07 3.20 -10.45
CA VAL A 135 0.92 2.65 -11.52
C VAL A 135 0.74 3.44 -12.82
N ILE A 136 -0.49 3.82 -13.18
CA ILE A 136 -0.77 4.66 -14.37
C ILE A 136 -0.07 6.02 -14.26
N ASP A 137 -0.12 6.65 -13.09
CA ASP A 137 0.52 7.95 -12.88
C ASP A 137 2.05 7.84 -12.99
N LEU A 138 2.65 6.76 -12.47
CA LEU A 138 4.06 6.46 -12.67
C LEU A 138 4.38 6.17 -14.14
N CYS A 139 3.54 5.43 -14.87
CA CYS A 139 3.73 5.22 -16.31
C CYS A 139 3.78 6.54 -17.08
N LYS A 140 2.89 7.48 -16.76
CA LYS A 140 2.91 8.82 -17.36
C LYS A 140 4.18 9.59 -16.99
N LYS A 141 4.57 9.57 -15.72
CA LYS A 141 5.78 10.23 -15.20
C LYS A 141 7.05 9.74 -15.87
N TYR A 142 7.16 8.44 -16.13
CA TYR A 142 8.34 7.76 -16.70
C TYR A 142 8.19 7.42 -18.19
N ASN A 143 7.28 8.08 -18.91
CA ASN A 143 7.07 7.90 -20.34
C ASN A 143 6.87 6.43 -20.76
N ALA A 144 6.27 5.62 -19.89
CA ALA A 144 5.94 4.23 -20.16
C ALA A 144 4.63 4.11 -20.92
N GLY A 145 4.62 3.30 -21.98
CA GLY A 145 3.36 2.91 -22.64
C GLY A 145 2.61 1.90 -21.77
N PHE A 146 1.31 2.07 -21.57
CA PHE A 146 0.56 1.10 -20.76
C PHE A 146 -0.76 0.67 -21.38
N LYS A 147 -1.21 -0.54 -21.00
CA LYS A 147 -2.55 -1.08 -21.24
C LYS A 147 -3.13 -1.59 -19.93
N GLN A 148 -4.37 -1.21 -19.64
CA GLN A 148 -5.05 -1.61 -18.41
C GLN A 148 -6.16 -2.62 -18.71
N PHE A 149 -6.23 -3.68 -17.90
CA PHE A 149 -7.23 -4.74 -18.03
C PHE A 149 -7.93 -4.98 -16.71
N SER A 150 -9.26 -4.98 -16.73
CA SER A 150 -10.08 -5.31 -15.58
C SER A 150 -11.44 -5.88 -15.98
N ARG A 151 -12.11 -6.55 -15.04
CA ARG A 151 -13.47 -7.04 -15.24
C ARG A 151 -14.45 -5.87 -15.43
N LYS A 152 -14.26 -4.78 -14.71
CA LYS A 152 -15.10 -3.58 -14.79
C LYS A 152 -14.97 -2.87 -16.14
N LEU A 153 -13.78 -2.89 -16.76
CA LEU A 153 -13.56 -2.36 -18.10
C LEU A 153 -14.05 -3.31 -19.20
N GLY A 154 -14.47 -4.53 -18.87
CA GLY A 154 -14.98 -5.51 -19.83
C GLY A 154 -13.92 -6.10 -20.76
N ASN A 155 -12.62 -5.91 -20.46
CA ASN A 155 -11.50 -6.31 -21.31
C ASN A 155 -10.56 -7.33 -20.65
N TRP A 156 -11.00 -7.95 -19.57
CA TRP A 156 -10.17 -8.88 -18.76
C TRP A 156 -9.57 -10.04 -19.58
N ASP A 157 -10.30 -10.57 -20.52
CA ASP A 157 -9.87 -11.72 -21.34
C ASP A 157 -8.75 -11.37 -22.32
N LEU A 158 -8.51 -10.07 -22.56
CA LEU A 158 -7.47 -9.55 -23.44
C LEU A 158 -6.14 -9.30 -22.72
N ARG A 159 -5.99 -9.66 -21.46
CA ARG A 159 -4.85 -9.28 -20.58
C ARG A 159 -3.50 -9.92 -20.93
N HIS A 160 -3.51 -11.02 -21.70
CA HIS A 160 -2.28 -11.71 -22.14
C HIS A 160 -1.63 -10.99 -23.34
N GLN A 161 -1.10 -9.79 -23.10
CA GLN A 161 -0.46 -8.98 -24.11
C GLN A 161 1.06 -8.94 -23.89
N PRO A 162 1.89 -9.06 -24.94
CA PRO A 162 3.32 -8.85 -24.82
C PRO A 162 3.65 -7.51 -24.15
N CYS A 163 4.52 -7.55 -23.15
CA CYS A 163 4.95 -6.36 -22.40
C CYS A 163 6.35 -6.54 -21.81
N ASP A 164 6.97 -5.43 -21.45
CA ASP A 164 8.19 -5.46 -20.66
C ASP A 164 7.87 -5.75 -19.19
N VAL A 165 6.81 -5.15 -18.66
CA VAL A 165 6.42 -5.31 -17.24
C VAL A 165 4.95 -5.65 -17.11
N LEU A 166 4.64 -6.73 -16.41
CA LEU A 166 3.29 -7.11 -15.96
C LEU A 166 3.11 -6.66 -14.51
N VAL A 167 2.09 -5.83 -14.25
CA VAL A 167 1.78 -5.34 -12.89
C VAL A 167 0.43 -5.88 -12.43
N ASN A 168 0.40 -6.69 -11.38
CA ASN A 168 -0.82 -7.16 -10.74
C ASN A 168 -1.26 -6.20 -9.64
N CYS A 169 -2.26 -5.38 -9.93
CA CYS A 169 -2.93 -4.48 -8.98
C CYS A 169 -4.28 -5.03 -8.49
N THR A 170 -4.59 -6.29 -8.78
CA THR A 170 -5.83 -6.94 -8.33
C THR A 170 -5.64 -7.58 -6.95
N SER A 171 -6.74 -8.01 -6.34
CA SER A 171 -6.71 -8.89 -5.16
C SER A 171 -6.50 -10.37 -5.49
N ILE A 172 -6.37 -10.74 -6.77
CA ILE A 172 -6.13 -12.12 -7.20
C ILE A 172 -4.70 -12.51 -6.78
N GLY A 173 -4.60 -13.57 -6.00
CA GLY A 173 -3.37 -14.01 -5.35
C GLY A 173 -3.41 -13.91 -3.82
N MET A 174 -4.40 -13.21 -3.24
CA MET A 174 -4.62 -13.24 -1.78
C MET A 174 -5.04 -14.63 -1.30
N SER A 175 -5.73 -15.41 -2.15
CA SER A 175 -5.90 -16.85 -1.96
C SER A 175 -4.76 -17.59 -2.66
N VAL A 176 -4.16 -18.57 -1.98
CA VAL A 176 -2.94 -19.27 -2.42
C VAL A 176 -3.08 -19.97 -3.78
N SER A 177 -4.30 -20.33 -4.18
CA SER A 177 -4.59 -21.01 -5.45
C SER A 177 -4.75 -20.10 -6.65
N ASP A 178 -5.01 -18.81 -6.42
CA ASP A 178 -5.43 -17.90 -7.49
C ASP A 178 -4.23 -17.21 -8.16
N CYS A 179 -4.28 -17.11 -9.49
CA CYS A 179 -3.29 -16.38 -10.28
C CYS A 179 -4.02 -15.48 -11.30
N PRO A 180 -3.61 -14.22 -11.46
CA PRO A 180 -4.29 -13.31 -12.39
C PRO A 180 -4.07 -13.68 -13.86
N VAL A 181 -3.04 -14.48 -14.15
CA VAL A 181 -2.68 -14.95 -15.50
C VAL A 181 -2.31 -16.43 -15.46
N GLU A 182 -2.52 -17.13 -16.57
CA GLU A 182 -2.24 -18.56 -16.71
C GLU A 182 -0.76 -18.81 -17.03
N SER A 183 -0.12 -17.92 -17.78
CA SER A 183 1.29 -17.91 -18.12
C SER A 183 1.85 -16.49 -17.99
N ILE A 184 3.17 -16.35 -17.88
CA ILE A 184 3.90 -15.09 -17.82
C ILE A 184 4.94 -14.95 -18.97
N ASP A 185 4.90 -15.84 -19.95
CA ASP A 185 5.87 -15.88 -21.06
C ASP A 185 5.85 -14.62 -21.93
N PHE A 186 4.78 -13.85 -21.83
CA PHE A 186 4.59 -12.59 -22.52
C PHE A 186 5.20 -11.37 -21.79
N ALA A 187 5.74 -11.53 -20.57
CA ALA A 187 6.31 -10.48 -19.74
C ALA A 187 7.80 -10.72 -19.47
N LYS A 188 8.61 -9.65 -19.44
CA LYS A 188 10.05 -9.72 -19.10
C LYS A 188 10.31 -9.48 -17.61
N ALA A 189 9.42 -8.78 -16.93
CA ALA A 189 9.43 -8.57 -15.49
C ALA A 189 8.00 -8.59 -14.94
N VAL A 190 7.86 -8.89 -13.67
CA VAL A 190 6.57 -8.94 -12.96
C VAL A 190 6.63 -8.03 -11.74
N VAL A 191 5.55 -7.32 -11.47
CA VAL A 191 5.29 -6.60 -10.22
C VAL A 191 4.00 -7.16 -9.64
N ASP A 192 4.06 -7.74 -8.45
CA ASP A 192 2.88 -8.29 -7.78
C ASP A 192 2.56 -7.47 -6.52
N CYS A 193 1.55 -6.61 -6.59
CA CYS A 193 1.17 -5.74 -5.46
C CYS A 193 0.49 -6.50 -4.31
N VAL A 194 0.23 -7.79 -4.44
CA VAL A 194 -0.34 -8.62 -3.36
C VAL A 194 0.76 -8.97 -2.36
N ILE A 195 0.53 -8.62 -1.09
CA ILE A 195 1.43 -9.01 0.00
C ILE A 195 1.20 -10.50 0.29
N GLY A 196 2.22 -11.32 0.06
CA GLY A 196 2.18 -12.74 0.29
C GLY A 196 3.01 -13.53 -0.73
N ARG A 197 3.22 -14.82 -0.48
CA ARG A 197 3.85 -15.73 -1.42
C ARG A 197 2.80 -16.23 -2.42
N THR A 198 2.44 -15.37 -3.37
CA THR A 198 1.41 -15.67 -4.37
C THR A 198 1.86 -16.74 -5.36
N LYS A 199 0.90 -17.30 -6.11
CA LYS A 199 1.23 -18.17 -7.24
C LYS A 199 1.98 -17.41 -8.33
N LEU A 200 1.60 -16.14 -8.60
CA LEU A 200 2.30 -15.30 -9.57
C LEU A 200 3.78 -15.09 -9.18
N PHE A 201 4.05 -14.75 -7.91
CA PHE A 201 5.39 -14.65 -7.36
C PHE A 201 6.20 -15.94 -7.57
N SER A 202 5.61 -17.07 -7.19
CA SER A 202 6.27 -18.38 -7.29
C SER A 202 6.57 -18.77 -8.74
N THR A 203 5.64 -18.49 -9.67
CA THR A 203 5.80 -18.74 -11.10
C THR A 203 6.93 -17.88 -11.69
N ALA A 204 7.00 -16.59 -11.34
CA ALA A 204 8.06 -15.69 -11.83
C ALA A 204 9.45 -16.14 -11.35
N LYS A 205 9.58 -16.48 -10.06
CA LYS A 205 10.83 -17.02 -9.50
C LYS A 205 11.28 -18.32 -10.19
N GLN A 206 10.37 -19.25 -10.43
CA GLN A 206 10.67 -20.51 -11.11
C GLN A 206 11.09 -20.30 -12.57
N ALA A 207 10.50 -19.33 -13.25
CA ALA A 207 10.84 -18.96 -14.63
C ALA A 207 12.12 -18.11 -14.74
N GLY A 208 12.73 -17.71 -13.62
CA GLY A 208 13.88 -16.80 -13.61
C GLY A 208 13.57 -15.37 -14.09
N ILE A 209 12.29 -14.98 -14.05
CA ILE A 209 11.81 -13.64 -14.41
C ILE A 209 11.96 -12.73 -13.19
N LEU A 210 12.47 -11.51 -13.42
CA LEU A 210 12.59 -10.50 -12.38
C LEU A 210 11.20 -10.19 -11.78
N ILE A 211 11.11 -10.22 -10.46
CA ILE A 211 9.88 -9.91 -9.75
C ILE A 211 10.10 -8.94 -8.61
N VAL A 212 9.26 -7.91 -8.55
CA VAL A 212 9.06 -7.04 -7.37
C VAL A 212 7.82 -7.52 -6.64
N SER A 213 7.98 -7.86 -5.37
CA SER A 213 6.90 -8.40 -4.55
C SER A 213 6.10 -7.33 -3.83
N GLY A 214 4.86 -7.65 -3.44
CA GLY A 214 4.03 -6.78 -2.62
C GLY A 214 4.63 -6.48 -1.25
N ALA A 215 5.51 -7.35 -0.72
CA ALA A 215 6.23 -7.08 0.51
C ALA A 215 7.29 -5.99 0.30
N GLU A 216 8.06 -6.02 -0.79
CA GLU A 216 9.05 -4.97 -1.10
C GLU A 216 8.37 -3.62 -1.27
N ILE A 217 7.25 -3.57 -2.01
CA ILE A 217 6.43 -2.34 -2.17
C ILE A 217 5.90 -1.86 -0.82
N TYR A 218 5.39 -2.79 0.01
CA TYR A 218 4.88 -2.47 1.34
C TYR A 218 5.98 -1.88 2.24
N LEU A 219 7.18 -2.45 2.25
CA LEU A 219 8.28 -1.96 3.07
C LEU A 219 8.74 -0.56 2.64
N SER A 220 8.79 -0.30 1.33
CA SER A 220 9.10 1.04 0.82
C SER A 220 8.01 2.06 1.21
N GLN A 221 6.74 1.72 0.97
CA GLN A 221 5.59 2.55 1.37
C GLN A 221 5.57 2.81 2.88
N PHE A 222 5.86 1.79 3.68
CA PHE A 222 5.89 1.88 5.13
C PHE A 222 6.92 2.90 5.62
N LYS A 223 8.13 2.93 5.05
CA LYS A 223 9.17 3.90 5.43
C LYS A 223 8.72 5.34 5.19
N HIS A 224 8.09 5.62 4.04
CA HIS A 224 7.52 6.94 3.75
C HIS A 224 6.43 7.31 4.76
N GLN A 225 5.53 6.38 5.06
CA GLN A 225 4.45 6.61 6.01
C GLN A 225 4.97 6.82 7.44
N PHE A 226 5.97 6.04 7.88
CA PHE A 226 6.61 6.21 9.18
C PHE A 226 7.25 7.61 9.31
N LYS A 227 7.93 8.06 8.26
CA LYS A 227 8.51 9.42 8.19
C LYS A 227 7.45 10.52 8.26
N VAL A 228 6.32 10.36 7.57
CA VAL A 228 5.18 11.30 7.65
C VAL A 228 4.67 11.40 9.09
N TYR A 229 4.51 10.28 9.78
CA TYR A 229 3.96 10.25 11.14
C TYR A 229 4.91 10.79 12.20
N THR A 230 6.19 10.48 12.07
CA THR A 230 7.17 10.71 13.15
C THR A 230 8.18 11.83 12.84
N GLY A 231 8.36 12.17 11.56
CA GLY A 231 9.45 13.03 11.09
C GLY A 231 10.82 12.32 11.05
N ILE A 232 10.90 11.04 11.40
CA ILE A 232 12.13 10.25 11.51
C ILE A 232 12.17 9.24 10.38
N ASP A 233 13.34 9.05 9.76
CA ASP A 233 13.55 7.94 8.84
C ASP A 233 13.59 6.61 9.62
N ALA A 234 12.82 5.62 9.17
CA ALA A 234 12.83 4.30 9.79
C ALA A 234 14.22 3.65 9.62
N ASP A 235 14.74 3.08 10.70
CA ASP A 235 16.02 2.36 10.67
C ASP A 235 15.95 1.16 9.73
N GLN A 236 16.86 1.10 8.74
CA GLN A 236 16.81 0.09 7.68
C GLN A 236 17.07 -1.32 8.22
N ASP A 237 18.01 -1.46 9.14
CA ASP A 237 18.38 -2.78 9.69
C ASP A 237 17.23 -3.35 10.53
N GLU A 238 16.51 -2.49 11.28
CA GLU A 238 15.34 -2.89 12.05
C GLU A 238 14.15 -3.21 11.15
N VAL A 239 13.93 -2.44 10.10
CA VAL A 239 12.89 -2.74 9.08
C VAL A 239 13.17 -4.09 8.42
N ASP A 240 14.41 -4.37 8.02
CA ASP A 240 14.80 -5.65 7.41
C ASP A 240 14.66 -6.83 8.39
N HIS A 241 15.00 -6.61 9.66
CA HIS A 241 14.83 -7.62 10.70
C HIS A 241 13.35 -7.96 10.92
N LEU A 242 12.47 -6.95 10.97
CA LEU A 242 11.03 -7.15 11.09
C LEU A 242 10.45 -7.79 9.83
N ALA A 243 10.92 -7.38 8.65
CA ALA A 243 10.49 -7.96 7.37
C ALA A 243 10.75 -9.47 7.31
N LYS A 244 11.94 -9.92 7.71
CA LYS A 244 12.29 -11.36 7.77
C LYS A 244 11.39 -12.13 8.73
N LYS A 245 10.92 -11.51 9.81
CA LYS A 245 10.01 -12.15 10.78
C LYS A 245 8.56 -12.21 10.27
N VAL A 246 8.10 -11.16 9.59
CA VAL A 246 6.70 -11.02 9.15
C VAL A 246 6.50 -11.65 7.78
N PHE A 247 7.45 -11.46 6.88
CA PHE A 247 7.42 -11.97 5.50
C PHE A 247 8.49 -13.04 5.34
N SER A 248 8.18 -14.28 5.65
CA SER A 248 9.13 -15.43 5.60
C SER A 248 9.69 -15.75 4.21
N TYR A 249 9.36 -14.97 3.19
CA TYR A 249 9.73 -15.19 1.78
C TYR A 249 10.51 -13.99 1.16
N VAL A 250 10.78 -12.94 1.94
CA VAL A 250 11.57 -11.76 1.55
C VAL A 250 13.02 -11.90 1.97
#